data_63433fbd6086c024b681bde0ae026886
#
_entry.id   63433fbd6086c024b681bde0ae026886
#
_cell.length_a   1.000
_cell.length_b   1.000
_cell.length_c   1.000
_cell.angle_alpha   90.00
_cell.angle_beta   90.00
_cell.angle_gamma   90.00
#
_symmetry.space_group_name_H-M   'P 1'
#
loop_
_entity.id
_entity.type
_entity.pdbx_description
1 polymer ?
#
loop_
_entity_poly.entity_id
_entity_poly.type
_entity_poly.pdbx_seq_one_letter_code
_entity_poly.pdbx_strand_id
1 'polypeptide(L)'
;MIRRLMGKNQFKGQFLVILVVGLTILLLQAHSSQKSASEIKVQIAADVNRDGKVEFDADNQGKNKWTSERGAIFFNNNDSDQKTKTPDHADAVVNGPEDLKDLAVLKVRKIPDLPKDSRVVISVDDASLGRVRLFLKGVDNDYKPLNLTADGNIDPTLLSQTDLELRIEANSYADKSWSGETEVTATVKSPNGETRSDSVRLKVAPFILLSNLNKGIALYAREFPGRNEAFIKSLSELVPQAGAELVVVPAGEPYNPRCIWLQDTLEIGYSEMPGQKMNVVLKANRGRSLDNYAKDGLLGPDFGWIQVGTFREKYGQGRGGNGWLDWYGNLEVTPPLPEYPHGRIYYGYNPDGPKEASLNPEIVGMLEAQGIQAPALKLDTGWLLIKHVDEVISFLPSGDPEHPYKVLVVDTDVMIALLEKWVKDGHAEVPMLDLYSEKATVSSFAKNKDLIELNQSLQRERIEPNIDLLKKELGLKEGDFIRVPSLFDKYGVSVVPNMVNSTILNGHIFIVAPNGPLIDGKDQLEEEMRKLFSGLPLKPHFIDAHQYHKWGGEVHCATNVRREGFRTPWWAMK
;
A
#
# COMPACT_ATOMS: atom_id res chain seq x y z
N MET A 1 -7.90 -34.67 -109.51
CA MET A 1 -9.11 -35.41 -109.69
C MET A 1 -9.69 -35.75 -108.34
N ILE A 2 -10.69 -35.04 -107.99
CA ILE A 2 -11.28 -34.84 -106.72
C ILE A 2 -12.42 -35.83 -106.48
N ARG A 3 -12.50 -36.42 -105.34
CA ARG A 3 -13.66 -36.78 -104.50
C ARG A 3 -13.43 -38.06 -103.71
N ARG A 4 -13.43 -37.91 -102.43
CA ARG A 4 -13.93 -38.83 -101.38
C ARG A 4 -12.99 -38.80 -100.17
N LEU A 5 -13.43 -38.14 -99.13
CA LEU A 5 -13.24 -38.54 -97.77
C LEU A 5 -13.81 -37.43 -96.87
N MET A 6 -15.10 -37.38 -96.77
CA MET A 6 -15.79 -36.75 -95.63
C MET A 6 -16.76 -37.78 -95.08
N GLY A 7 -16.61 -38.05 -93.82
CA GLY A 7 -17.63 -38.76 -93.09
C GLY A 7 -17.15 -39.93 -92.23
N LYS A 8 -16.33 -39.71 -91.19
CA LYS A 8 -16.21 -40.69 -90.07
C LYS A 8 -15.65 -40.11 -88.72
N ASN A 9 -15.48 -38.81 -88.60
CA ASN A 9 -14.87 -38.26 -87.40
C ASN A 9 -15.77 -37.35 -86.52
N GLN A 10 -17.07 -37.21 -86.80
CA GLN A 10 -17.96 -36.36 -85.96
C GLN A 10 -18.59 -37.07 -84.74
N PHE A 11 -18.60 -38.41 -84.70
CA PHE A 11 -19.22 -39.12 -83.55
C PHE A 11 -18.28 -39.40 -82.36
N LYS A 12 -16.96 -39.32 -82.52
CA LYS A 12 -16.03 -39.53 -81.42
C LYS A 12 -15.76 -38.27 -80.60
N GLY A 13 -16.00 -37.06 -81.15
CA GLY A 13 -15.79 -35.79 -80.45
C GLY A 13 -16.87 -35.43 -79.42
N GLN A 14 -18.13 -35.82 -79.73
CA GLN A 14 -19.24 -35.49 -78.80
C GLN A 14 -19.30 -36.39 -77.58
N PHE A 15 -18.85 -37.63 -77.60
CA PHE A 15 -18.76 -38.51 -76.43
C PHE A 15 -17.61 -38.13 -75.51
N LEU A 16 -16.52 -37.60 -76.05
CA LEU A 16 -15.38 -37.15 -75.22
C LEU A 16 -15.67 -35.83 -74.51
N VAL A 17 -16.41 -34.89 -75.11
CA VAL A 17 -16.83 -33.63 -74.53
C VAL A 17 -17.84 -33.84 -73.37
N ILE A 18 -18.79 -34.79 -73.57
CA ILE A 18 -19.77 -35.10 -72.51
C ILE A 18 -19.09 -35.79 -71.28
N LEU A 19 -18.08 -36.66 -71.52
CA LEU A 19 -17.36 -37.33 -70.45
C LEU A 19 -16.44 -36.36 -69.68
N VAL A 20 -15.79 -35.41 -70.37
CA VAL A 20 -14.93 -34.36 -69.68
C VAL A 20 -15.76 -33.34 -68.93
N VAL A 21 -16.92 -32.90 -69.46
CA VAL A 21 -17.83 -31.99 -68.78
C VAL A 21 -18.49 -32.67 -67.56
N GLY A 22 -18.88 -33.96 -67.69
CA GLY A 22 -19.41 -34.77 -66.60
C GLY A 22 -18.39 -34.98 -65.47
N LEU A 23 -17.11 -35.24 -65.76
CA LEU A 23 -16.04 -35.40 -64.81
C LEU A 23 -15.65 -34.07 -64.13
N THR A 24 -15.70 -32.97 -64.92
CA THR A 24 -15.40 -31.60 -64.35
C THR A 24 -16.53 -31.12 -63.42
N ILE A 25 -17.81 -31.43 -63.75
CA ILE A 25 -18.93 -31.10 -62.84
C ILE A 25 -18.91 -31.97 -61.57
N LEU A 26 -18.55 -33.27 -61.68
CA LEU A 26 -18.36 -34.12 -60.49
C LEU A 26 -17.14 -33.70 -59.61
N LEU A 27 -16.05 -33.24 -60.20
CA LEU A 27 -14.91 -32.68 -59.48
C LEU A 27 -15.23 -31.31 -58.92
N LEU A 28 -16.01 -30.46 -59.55
CA LEU A 28 -16.48 -29.19 -59.02
C LEU A 28 -17.54 -29.39 -57.92
N GLN A 29 -18.39 -30.41 -57.98
CA GLN A 29 -19.30 -30.75 -56.88
C GLN A 29 -18.61 -31.45 -55.71
N ALA A 30 -17.53 -32.19 -55.95
CA ALA A 30 -16.69 -32.73 -54.83
C ALA A 30 -15.83 -31.67 -54.15
N HIS A 31 -15.48 -30.56 -54.86
CA HIS A 31 -14.78 -29.42 -54.26
C HIS A 31 -15.70 -28.41 -53.58
N SER A 32 -17.03 -28.46 -53.79
CA SER A 32 -17.98 -27.52 -53.17
C SER A 32 -18.55 -27.99 -51.82
N SER A 33 -18.09 -29.13 -51.28
CA SER A 33 -18.54 -29.63 -49.96
C SER A 33 -17.44 -29.82 -48.93
N GLN A 34 -16.21 -29.35 -49.18
CA GLN A 34 -15.32 -29.04 -48.07
C GLN A 34 -15.72 -27.65 -47.55
N LYS A 35 -16.68 -27.60 -46.62
CA LYS A 35 -16.69 -26.52 -45.62
C LYS A 35 -15.28 -26.45 -45.10
N SER A 36 -14.54 -25.39 -45.44
CA SER A 36 -13.27 -25.10 -44.77
C SER A 36 -13.60 -25.13 -43.29
N ALA A 37 -13.03 -26.07 -42.56
CA ALA A 37 -13.14 -26.05 -41.11
C ALA A 37 -12.74 -24.63 -40.68
N SER A 38 -13.68 -23.87 -40.14
CA SER A 38 -13.40 -22.50 -39.68
C SER A 38 -12.22 -22.60 -38.72
N GLU A 39 -11.15 -21.91 -39.04
CA GLU A 39 -9.95 -21.89 -38.17
C GLU A 39 -10.38 -21.50 -36.75
N ILE A 40 -10.14 -22.36 -35.78
CA ILE A 40 -10.48 -22.09 -34.38
C ILE A 40 -9.65 -20.91 -33.91
N LYS A 41 -10.31 -19.78 -33.62
CA LYS A 41 -9.69 -18.59 -33.12
C LYS A 41 -10.05 -18.42 -31.63
N VAL A 42 -9.11 -18.63 -30.75
CA VAL A 42 -9.26 -18.35 -29.32
C VAL A 42 -8.95 -16.88 -29.09
N GLN A 43 -9.75 -16.21 -28.30
CA GLN A 43 -9.48 -14.82 -27.88
C GLN A 43 -9.97 -14.59 -26.44
N ILE A 44 -9.04 -14.16 -25.56
CA ILE A 44 -9.31 -13.71 -24.21
C ILE A 44 -9.01 -12.22 -24.10
N ALA A 45 -9.80 -11.49 -23.31
CA ALA A 45 -9.63 -10.06 -23.03
C ALA A 45 -9.86 -9.75 -21.55
N ALA A 46 -9.20 -8.71 -21.07
CA ALA A 46 -9.42 -8.03 -19.80
C ALA A 46 -9.30 -6.52 -20.05
N ASP A 47 -9.65 -5.66 -19.12
CA ASP A 47 -9.56 -4.20 -19.26
C ASP A 47 -8.09 -3.73 -19.32
N VAL A 48 -7.46 -3.91 -20.47
CA VAL A 48 -6.04 -3.62 -20.72
C VAL A 48 -5.80 -2.11 -20.90
N ASN A 49 -6.77 -1.40 -21.44
CA ASN A 49 -6.71 0.06 -21.66
C ASN A 49 -7.15 0.86 -20.41
N ARG A 50 -7.70 0.17 -19.39
CA ARG A 50 -8.12 0.72 -18.09
C ARG A 50 -9.24 1.76 -18.19
N ASP A 51 -10.16 1.58 -19.14
CA ASP A 51 -11.33 2.44 -19.31
C ASP A 51 -12.57 1.95 -18.53
N GLY A 52 -12.43 0.86 -17.77
CA GLY A 52 -13.49 0.22 -16.99
C GLY A 52 -14.36 -0.73 -17.78
N LYS A 53 -14.00 -1.08 -19.04
CA LYS A 53 -14.74 -1.98 -19.90
C LYS A 53 -13.82 -3.08 -20.44
N VAL A 54 -14.41 -4.22 -20.77
CA VAL A 54 -13.67 -5.31 -21.43
C VAL A 54 -14.22 -5.49 -22.85
N GLU A 55 -13.43 -5.12 -23.84
CA GLU A 55 -13.75 -5.16 -25.26
C GLU A 55 -12.66 -5.88 -26.05
N PHE A 56 -13.01 -6.94 -26.77
CA PHE A 56 -12.04 -7.82 -27.44
C PHE A 56 -11.08 -7.12 -28.39
N ASP A 57 -11.52 -6.07 -29.05
CA ASP A 57 -10.70 -5.39 -30.07
C ASP A 57 -9.89 -4.25 -29.45
N ALA A 58 -10.47 -3.46 -28.55
CA ALA A 58 -9.80 -2.36 -27.84
C ALA A 58 -8.71 -2.85 -26.88
N ASP A 59 -8.97 -3.99 -26.22
CA ASP A 59 -8.08 -4.58 -25.22
C ASP A 59 -7.09 -5.60 -25.78
N ASN A 60 -7.09 -5.82 -27.10
CA ASN A 60 -6.16 -6.78 -27.69
C ASN A 60 -4.73 -6.25 -27.80
N GLN A 61 -4.57 -4.94 -27.96
CA GLN A 61 -3.25 -4.34 -28.12
C GLN A 61 -2.52 -4.27 -26.77
N GLY A 62 -1.33 -4.87 -26.69
CA GLY A 62 -0.47 -4.82 -25.51
C GLY A 62 -0.88 -5.75 -24.37
N LYS A 63 -1.88 -6.61 -24.55
CA LYS A 63 -2.41 -7.47 -23.49
C LYS A 63 -1.42 -8.52 -22.92
N ASN A 64 -0.33 -8.80 -23.65
CA ASN A 64 0.65 -9.81 -23.26
C ASN A 64 1.77 -9.25 -22.36
N LYS A 65 1.72 -7.94 -22.05
CA LYS A 65 2.68 -7.27 -21.16
C LYS A 65 1.95 -6.27 -20.29
N TRP A 66 2.33 -6.25 -19.01
CA TRP A 66 1.89 -5.18 -18.13
C TRP A 66 2.90 -4.02 -18.18
N THR A 67 2.41 -2.79 -18.33
CA THR A 67 3.19 -1.55 -18.34
C THR A 67 2.41 -0.45 -17.61
N SER A 68 3.06 0.68 -17.30
CA SER A 68 2.37 1.85 -16.75
C SER A 68 1.23 2.37 -17.65
N GLU A 69 1.32 2.12 -18.96
CA GLU A 69 0.35 2.62 -19.95
C GLU A 69 -0.75 1.61 -20.26
N ARG A 70 -0.47 0.32 -20.17
CA ARG A 70 -1.40 -0.77 -20.53
C ARG A 70 -1.19 -2.02 -19.70
N GLY A 71 -2.28 -2.74 -19.48
CA GLY A 71 -2.33 -3.99 -18.75
C GLY A 71 -3.44 -3.94 -17.69
N ALA A 72 -4.21 -5.00 -17.59
CA ALA A 72 -5.33 -5.08 -16.67
C ALA A 72 -4.85 -5.13 -15.21
N ILE A 73 -5.70 -4.65 -14.31
CA ILE A 73 -5.44 -4.57 -12.86
C ILE A 73 -6.59 -5.25 -12.13
N PHE A 74 -6.28 -5.95 -11.06
CA PHE A 74 -7.27 -6.63 -10.20
C PHE A 74 -6.89 -6.52 -8.73
N PHE A 75 -7.86 -6.59 -7.81
CA PHE A 75 -7.60 -6.48 -6.39
C PHE A 75 -7.09 -7.78 -5.75
N ASN A 76 -6.31 -7.61 -4.69
CA ASN A 76 -6.34 -8.54 -3.57
C ASN A 76 -7.64 -8.25 -2.82
N ASN A 77 -8.63 -9.14 -2.93
CA ASN A 77 -9.98 -8.97 -2.41
C ASN A 77 -10.00 -9.21 -0.88
N ASN A 78 -9.38 -8.29 -0.15
CA ASN A 78 -9.08 -8.44 1.28
C ASN A 78 -9.95 -7.60 2.22
N ASP A 79 -11.03 -7.03 1.71
CA ASP A 79 -12.08 -6.38 2.51
C ASP A 79 -13.20 -7.37 2.92
N SER A 80 -14.34 -6.91 3.40
CA SER A 80 -15.44 -7.77 3.83
C SER A 80 -16.79 -7.10 3.62
N ASP A 81 -17.42 -7.38 2.51
CA ASP A 81 -18.71 -6.79 2.12
C ASP A 81 -19.90 -7.36 2.91
N GLN A 82 -19.78 -8.53 3.44
CA GLN A 82 -20.83 -9.16 4.27
C GLN A 82 -20.88 -8.66 5.71
N LYS A 83 -20.08 -7.67 6.08
CA LYS A 83 -19.92 -7.21 7.47
C LYS A 83 -19.47 -8.33 8.43
N THR A 84 -18.93 -9.41 7.91
CA THR A 84 -18.20 -10.41 8.68
C THR A 84 -16.80 -9.87 9.01
N LYS A 85 -16.10 -10.49 9.92
CA LYS A 85 -14.68 -10.16 10.14
C LYS A 85 -13.76 -11.16 9.43
N THR A 86 -14.17 -11.56 8.22
CA THR A 86 -13.45 -12.48 7.34
C THR A 86 -13.29 -11.79 5.99
N PRO A 87 -12.05 -11.63 5.49
CA PRO A 87 -11.82 -11.09 4.15
C PRO A 87 -12.51 -11.94 3.06
N ASP A 88 -13.05 -11.30 2.02
CA ASP A 88 -13.82 -12.00 0.99
C ASP A 88 -12.97 -13.02 0.22
N HIS A 89 -11.69 -12.76 -0.01
CA HIS A 89 -10.78 -13.76 -0.58
C HIS A 89 -10.54 -15.00 0.29
N ALA A 90 -11.00 -15.03 1.54
CA ALA A 90 -10.75 -16.19 2.42
C ALA A 90 -11.58 -17.41 2.05
N ASP A 91 -12.66 -17.26 1.31
CA ASP A 91 -13.43 -18.36 0.77
C ASP A 91 -13.49 -18.32 -0.77
N ALA A 92 -14.19 -19.29 -1.38
CA ALA A 92 -14.31 -19.40 -2.83
C ALA A 92 -15.74 -19.07 -3.28
N VAL A 93 -16.35 -18.07 -2.67
CA VAL A 93 -17.74 -17.64 -2.91
C VAL A 93 -17.76 -16.16 -3.25
N VAL A 94 -18.46 -15.78 -4.31
CA VAL A 94 -18.77 -14.38 -4.58
C VAL A 94 -20.03 -14.01 -3.80
N ASN A 95 -19.88 -13.14 -2.82
CA ASN A 95 -20.82 -12.87 -1.77
C ASN A 95 -21.79 -11.70 -2.07
N GLY A 96 -22.21 -11.57 -3.29
CA GLY A 96 -23.19 -10.56 -3.71
C GLY A 96 -22.61 -9.48 -4.63
N PRO A 97 -23.40 -8.41 -4.89
CA PRO A 97 -23.00 -7.41 -5.89
C PRO A 97 -21.86 -6.51 -5.45
N GLU A 98 -21.65 -6.29 -4.17
CA GLU A 98 -20.55 -5.46 -3.68
C GLU A 98 -19.22 -6.21 -3.84
N ASP A 99 -19.09 -7.43 -3.31
CA ASP A 99 -17.95 -8.31 -3.51
C ASP A 99 -17.65 -8.53 -5.02
N LEU A 100 -18.71 -8.68 -5.85
CA LEU A 100 -18.53 -8.81 -7.29
C LEU A 100 -17.86 -7.59 -7.96
N LYS A 101 -17.98 -6.40 -7.40
CA LYS A 101 -17.32 -5.19 -7.92
C LYS A 101 -15.81 -5.27 -7.75
N ASP A 102 -15.32 -5.93 -6.71
CA ASP A 102 -13.91 -6.02 -6.38
C ASP A 102 -13.17 -7.05 -7.25
N LEU A 103 -13.93 -7.84 -8.01
CA LEU A 103 -13.38 -8.80 -8.94
C LEU A 103 -13.26 -8.23 -10.36
N ALA A 104 -12.06 -8.22 -10.91
CA ALA A 104 -11.84 -7.76 -12.28
C ALA A 104 -12.44 -8.71 -13.31
N VAL A 105 -12.94 -8.14 -14.40
CA VAL A 105 -13.60 -8.89 -15.48
C VAL A 105 -12.60 -9.43 -16.48
N LEU A 106 -12.79 -10.69 -16.91
CA LEU A 106 -12.21 -11.23 -18.13
C LEU A 106 -13.32 -11.80 -19.02
N LYS A 107 -13.10 -11.80 -20.34
CA LYS A 107 -14.01 -12.41 -21.31
C LYS A 107 -13.26 -13.34 -22.23
N VAL A 108 -13.87 -14.48 -22.56
CA VAL A 108 -13.40 -15.34 -23.65
C VAL A 108 -14.45 -15.33 -24.75
N ARG A 109 -14.02 -14.98 -25.97
CA ARG A 109 -14.93 -14.89 -27.13
C ARG A 109 -15.48 -16.26 -27.48
N LYS A 110 -16.78 -16.34 -27.73
CA LYS A 110 -17.42 -17.57 -28.21
C LYS A 110 -16.78 -18.08 -29.48
N ILE A 111 -16.75 -19.39 -29.65
CA ILE A 111 -16.23 -20.07 -30.81
C ILE A 111 -17.39 -20.88 -31.45
N PRO A 112 -18.13 -20.30 -32.40
CA PRO A 112 -19.20 -21.01 -33.08
C PRO A 112 -18.67 -22.30 -33.72
N ASP A 113 -19.50 -23.34 -33.74
CA ASP A 113 -19.17 -24.66 -34.34
C ASP A 113 -17.98 -25.38 -33.63
N LEU A 114 -17.66 -25.04 -32.38
CA LEU A 114 -16.65 -25.75 -31.58
C LEU A 114 -17.09 -27.24 -31.44
N PRO A 115 -16.25 -28.22 -31.82
CA PRO A 115 -16.57 -29.62 -31.64
C PRO A 115 -16.86 -29.97 -30.19
N LYS A 116 -17.91 -30.74 -29.91
CA LYS A 116 -18.33 -31.08 -28.52
C LYS A 116 -17.27 -31.81 -27.73
N ASP A 117 -16.43 -32.60 -28.41
CA ASP A 117 -15.33 -33.33 -27.77
C ASP A 117 -14.04 -32.53 -27.64
N SER A 118 -14.08 -31.21 -27.90
CA SER A 118 -12.98 -30.29 -27.64
C SER A 118 -12.76 -30.16 -26.13
N ARG A 119 -11.51 -29.94 -25.72
CA ARG A 119 -11.19 -29.58 -24.34
C ARG A 119 -10.89 -28.10 -24.27
N VAL A 120 -11.59 -27.40 -23.40
CA VAL A 120 -11.37 -25.96 -23.13
C VAL A 120 -10.81 -25.80 -21.75
N VAL A 121 -9.68 -25.09 -21.64
CA VAL A 121 -8.96 -24.90 -20.39
C VAL A 121 -8.71 -23.42 -20.18
N ILE A 122 -9.08 -22.91 -19.00
CA ILE A 122 -8.60 -21.63 -18.48
C ILE A 122 -7.56 -21.95 -17.41
N SER A 123 -6.36 -21.40 -17.58
CA SER A 123 -5.23 -21.62 -16.68
C SER A 123 -4.52 -20.32 -16.33
N VAL A 124 -3.70 -20.35 -15.31
CA VAL A 124 -2.76 -19.28 -14.96
C VAL A 124 -1.34 -19.81 -14.98
N ASP A 125 -0.35 -18.93 -15.02
CA ASP A 125 1.06 -19.31 -14.87
C ASP A 125 1.34 -19.95 -13.49
N ASP A 126 2.41 -20.74 -13.41
CA ASP A 126 2.74 -21.53 -12.20
C ASP A 126 2.98 -20.65 -10.97
N ALA A 127 3.55 -19.45 -11.15
CA ALA A 127 3.83 -18.53 -10.05
C ALA A 127 2.55 -17.95 -9.43
N SER A 128 1.46 -17.92 -10.21
CA SER A 128 0.16 -17.41 -9.82
C SER A 128 -0.77 -18.48 -9.22
N LEU A 129 -0.43 -19.77 -9.36
CA LEU A 129 -1.21 -20.85 -8.75
C LEU A 129 -1.27 -20.71 -7.22
N GLY A 130 -2.49 -20.72 -6.67
CA GLY A 130 -2.73 -20.51 -5.24
C GLY A 130 -2.63 -19.04 -4.79
N ARG A 131 -2.28 -18.10 -5.70
CA ARG A 131 -2.24 -16.66 -5.43
C ARG A 131 -3.46 -15.93 -5.99
N VAL A 132 -4.11 -16.52 -6.98
CA VAL A 132 -5.30 -15.96 -7.62
C VAL A 132 -6.40 -16.98 -7.68
N ARG A 133 -7.63 -16.50 -7.79
CA ARG A 133 -8.82 -17.31 -8.01
C ARG A 133 -9.61 -16.73 -9.19
N LEU A 134 -10.11 -17.62 -10.04
CA LEU A 134 -11.02 -17.26 -11.12
C LEU A 134 -12.38 -17.89 -10.86
N PHE A 135 -13.42 -17.14 -11.18
CA PHE A 135 -14.81 -17.58 -11.15
C PHE A 135 -15.42 -17.51 -12.55
N LEU A 136 -16.18 -18.52 -12.91
CA LEU A 136 -16.95 -18.53 -14.14
C LEU A 136 -18.41 -18.16 -13.84
N LYS A 137 -18.95 -17.22 -14.61
CA LYS A 137 -20.37 -16.85 -14.56
C LYS A 137 -21.23 -18.00 -15.06
N GLY A 138 -22.16 -18.46 -14.24
CA GLY A 138 -23.17 -19.46 -14.59
C GLY A 138 -24.40 -18.87 -15.26
N VAL A 139 -25.36 -19.75 -15.65
CA VAL A 139 -26.60 -19.36 -16.34
C VAL A 139 -27.53 -18.50 -15.45
N ASP A 140 -27.48 -18.70 -14.15
CA ASP A 140 -28.32 -17.99 -13.16
C ASP A 140 -27.65 -16.70 -12.63
N ASN A 141 -26.60 -16.21 -13.29
CA ASN A 141 -25.73 -15.12 -12.85
C ASN A 141 -24.99 -15.41 -11.54
N ASP A 142 -24.91 -16.65 -11.11
CA ASP A 142 -24.00 -17.11 -10.07
C ASP A 142 -22.56 -17.20 -10.60
N TYR A 143 -21.59 -17.12 -9.71
CA TYR A 143 -20.17 -17.25 -10.05
C TYR A 143 -19.58 -18.43 -9.30
N LYS A 144 -18.98 -19.37 -10.06
CA LYS A 144 -18.40 -20.61 -9.51
C LYS A 144 -16.88 -20.62 -9.69
N PRO A 145 -16.12 -20.96 -8.64
CA PRO A 145 -14.68 -21.03 -8.73
C PRO A 145 -14.23 -22.08 -9.73
N LEU A 146 -13.23 -21.74 -10.56
CA LEU A 146 -12.62 -22.65 -11.51
C LEU A 146 -11.50 -23.46 -10.84
N ASN A 147 -11.45 -24.74 -11.13
CA ASN A 147 -10.27 -25.55 -10.84
C ASN A 147 -9.18 -25.30 -11.90
N LEU A 148 -8.21 -24.44 -11.59
CA LEU A 148 -7.16 -24.00 -12.52
C LEU A 148 -6.14 -25.09 -12.87
N THR A 149 -6.16 -26.23 -12.16
CA THR A 149 -5.27 -27.38 -12.41
C THR A 149 -5.96 -28.50 -13.19
N ALA A 150 -7.28 -28.39 -13.45
CA ALA A 150 -8.02 -29.41 -14.17
C ALA A 150 -7.84 -29.28 -15.69
N ASP A 151 -7.62 -30.41 -16.37
CA ASP A 151 -7.64 -30.49 -17.82
C ASP A 151 -9.10 -30.50 -18.31
N GLY A 152 -9.53 -29.43 -18.99
CA GLY A 152 -10.92 -29.25 -19.46
C GLY A 152 -11.86 -28.71 -18.37
N ASN A 153 -11.55 -27.56 -17.79
CA ASN A 153 -12.35 -26.92 -16.73
C ASN A 153 -13.53 -26.07 -17.27
N ILE A 154 -13.72 -25.99 -18.58
CA ILE A 154 -14.83 -25.29 -19.23
C ILE A 154 -15.61 -26.25 -20.13
N ASP A 155 -16.94 -26.19 -20.08
CA ASP A 155 -17.82 -26.90 -21.00
C ASP A 155 -17.69 -26.29 -22.43
N PRO A 156 -17.22 -27.05 -23.43
CA PRO A 156 -17.09 -26.56 -24.81
C PRO A 156 -18.45 -26.14 -25.40
N THR A 157 -19.55 -26.73 -24.95
CA THR A 157 -20.89 -26.35 -25.42
C THR A 157 -21.22 -24.91 -24.99
N LEU A 158 -20.85 -24.51 -23.80
CA LEU A 158 -21.04 -23.15 -23.30
C LEU A 158 -20.26 -22.16 -24.17
N LEU A 159 -18.95 -22.41 -24.40
CA LEU A 159 -18.11 -21.55 -25.23
C LEU A 159 -18.57 -21.48 -26.70
N SER A 160 -19.25 -22.50 -27.21
CA SER A 160 -19.80 -22.46 -28.58
C SER A 160 -21.01 -21.54 -28.72
N GLN A 161 -21.74 -21.31 -27.63
CA GLN A 161 -23.01 -20.58 -27.62
C GLN A 161 -22.88 -19.12 -27.23
N THR A 162 -22.02 -18.81 -26.25
CA THR A 162 -21.88 -17.46 -25.67
C THR A 162 -20.44 -17.12 -25.36
N ASP A 163 -20.14 -15.81 -25.29
CA ASP A 163 -18.91 -15.33 -24.68
C ASP A 163 -18.91 -15.73 -23.21
N LEU A 164 -17.77 -16.22 -22.72
CA LEU A 164 -17.63 -16.49 -21.27
C LEU A 164 -17.30 -15.19 -20.57
N GLU A 165 -17.91 -14.97 -19.43
CA GLU A 165 -17.51 -13.95 -18.44
C GLU A 165 -16.84 -14.66 -17.27
N LEU A 166 -15.61 -14.21 -16.98
CA LEU A 166 -14.85 -14.66 -15.84
C LEU A 166 -14.59 -13.48 -14.90
N ARG A 167 -14.39 -13.77 -13.63
CA ARG A 167 -13.96 -12.81 -12.61
C ARG A 167 -12.67 -13.31 -12.00
N ILE A 168 -11.77 -12.39 -11.66
CA ILE A 168 -10.50 -12.69 -11.01
C ILE A 168 -10.29 -11.84 -9.77
N GLU A 169 -9.80 -12.48 -8.73
CA GLU A 169 -9.28 -11.87 -7.51
C GLU A 169 -7.90 -12.43 -7.17
N ALA A 170 -7.10 -11.69 -6.40
CA ALA A 170 -5.95 -12.22 -5.69
C ALA A 170 -6.30 -12.49 -4.23
N ASN A 171 -5.56 -13.38 -3.58
CA ASN A 171 -5.62 -13.66 -2.15
C ASN A 171 -4.36 -13.18 -1.42
N SER A 172 -3.47 -12.49 -2.13
CA SER A 172 -2.23 -11.91 -1.58
C SER A 172 -1.72 -10.76 -2.45
N TYR A 173 -0.94 -9.89 -1.86
CA TYR A 173 -0.17 -8.88 -2.59
C TYR A 173 1.11 -9.50 -3.16
N ALA A 174 1.78 -8.76 -4.07
CA ALA A 174 3.12 -9.08 -4.50
C ALA A 174 4.06 -9.26 -3.29
N ASP A 175 4.96 -10.23 -3.37
CA ASP A 175 5.97 -10.51 -2.35
C ASP A 175 7.28 -10.97 -3.01
N LYS A 176 8.27 -11.38 -2.23
CA LYS A 176 9.57 -11.86 -2.75
C LYS A 176 9.47 -13.07 -3.68
N SER A 177 8.38 -13.84 -3.61
CA SER A 177 8.17 -15.07 -4.37
C SER A 177 7.23 -14.89 -5.57
N TRP A 178 6.47 -13.80 -5.62
CA TRP A 178 5.51 -13.50 -6.68
C TRP A 178 5.47 -11.99 -6.97
N SER A 179 5.68 -11.62 -8.23
CA SER A 179 5.72 -10.21 -8.68
C SER A 179 4.35 -9.50 -8.67
N GLY A 180 3.26 -10.23 -8.39
CA GLY A 180 1.91 -9.72 -8.53
C GLY A 180 1.39 -9.75 -9.96
N GLU A 181 2.19 -10.16 -10.94
CA GLU A 181 1.73 -10.34 -12.32
C GLU A 181 1.22 -11.76 -12.52
N THR A 182 0.12 -11.88 -13.25
CA THR A 182 -0.56 -13.13 -13.60
C THR A 182 -0.82 -13.18 -15.09
N GLU A 183 -0.49 -14.28 -15.74
CA GLU A 183 -0.90 -14.57 -17.10
C GLU A 183 -2.07 -15.55 -17.10
N VAL A 184 -3.24 -15.10 -17.55
CA VAL A 184 -4.42 -15.95 -17.74
C VAL A 184 -4.49 -16.40 -19.19
N THR A 185 -4.54 -17.72 -19.41
CA THR A 185 -4.52 -18.34 -20.74
C THR A 185 -5.80 -19.13 -20.97
N ALA A 186 -6.44 -18.88 -22.11
CA ALA A 186 -7.52 -19.71 -22.64
C ALA A 186 -6.95 -20.64 -23.73
N THR A 187 -7.14 -21.94 -23.56
CA THR A 187 -6.65 -22.97 -24.49
C THR A 187 -7.79 -23.85 -24.96
N VAL A 188 -7.85 -24.09 -26.26
CA VAL A 188 -8.75 -25.06 -26.90
C VAL A 188 -7.92 -26.17 -27.54
N LYS A 189 -8.20 -27.40 -27.16
CA LYS A 189 -7.63 -28.62 -27.77
C LYS A 189 -8.76 -29.35 -28.53
N SER A 190 -8.68 -29.39 -29.82
CA SER A 190 -9.67 -30.04 -30.68
C SER A 190 -9.48 -31.56 -30.71
N PRO A 191 -10.52 -32.35 -31.06
CA PRO A 191 -10.40 -33.82 -31.15
C PRO A 191 -9.39 -34.29 -32.18
N ASN A 192 -9.09 -33.48 -33.22
CA ASN A 192 -8.07 -33.76 -34.23
C ASN A 192 -6.63 -33.51 -33.75
N GLY A 193 -6.44 -33.10 -32.46
CA GLY A 193 -5.15 -32.81 -31.88
C GLY A 193 -4.64 -31.37 -32.03
N GLU A 194 -5.37 -30.54 -32.74
CA GLU A 194 -5.03 -29.12 -32.90
C GLU A 194 -5.21 -28.37 -31.56
N THR A 195 -4.21 -27.56 -31.18
CA THR A 195 -4.25 -26.72 -29.98
C THR A 195 -4.12 -25.26 -30.36
N ARG A 196 -5.01 -24.43 -29.83
CA ARG A 196 -4.99 -22.97 -30.00
C ARG A 196 -5.10 -22.32 -28.61
N SER A 197 -4.33 -21.28 -28.39
CA SER A 197 -4.33 -20.54 -27.12
C SER A 197 -4.25 -19.05 -27.38
N ASP A 198 -4.75 -18.29 -26.42
CA ASP A 198 -4.55 -16.86 -26.31
C ASP A 198 -4.45 -16.48 -24.84
N SER A 199 -3.67 -15.46 -24.50
CA SER A 199 -3.42 -15.06 -23.12
C SER A 199 -3.56 -13.56 -22.91
N VAL A 200 -3.78 -13.18 -21.65
CA VAL A 200 -3.78 -11.80 -21.19
C VAL A 200 -3.01 -11.70 -19.87
N ARG A 201 -2.19 -10.66 -19.73
CA ARG A 201 -1.42 -10.39 -18.50
C ARG A 201 -2.09 -9.33 -17.67
N LEU A 202 -2.24 -9.62 -16.37
CA LEU A 202 -2.82 -8.74 -15.37
C LEU A 202 -1.81 -8.51 -14.24
N LYS A 203 -2.04 -7.49 -13.42
CA LYS A 203 -1.26 -7.23 -12.19
C LYS A 203 -2.18 -6.97 -11.03
N VAL A 204 -1.86 -7.53 -9.86
CA VAL A 204 -2.55 -7.19 -8.63
C VAL A 204 -2.29 -5.74 -8.27
N ALA A 205 -3.33 -5.01 -7.89
CA ALA A 205 -3.23 -3.64 -7.42
C ALA A 205 -2.30 -3.58 -6.20
N PRO A 206 -1.28 -2.70 -6.18
CA PRO A 206 -0.33 -2.62 -5.08
C PRO A 206 -0.97 -2.06 -3.81
N PHE A 207 -0.44 -2.43 -2.66
CA PHE A 207 -0.67 -1.72 -1.41
C PHE A 207 0.25 -0.49 -1.36
N ILE A 208 -0.34 0.69 -1.18
CA ILE A 208 0.34 1.99 -1.23
C ILE A 208 0.11 2.74 0.08
N LEU A 209 1.18 3.10 0.77
CA LEU A 209 1.16 3.94 1.96
C LEU A 209 1.02 5.43 1.58
N LEU A 210 0.51 6.24 2.51
CA LEU A 210 0.20 7.65 2.28
C LEU A 210 0.99 8.55 3.24
N SER A 211 1.61 9.57 2.68
CA SER A 211 2.42 10.53 3.45
C SER A 211 1.57 11.51 4.26
N ASN A 212 2.20 12.20 5.19
CA ASN A 212 1.59 13.25 5.98
C ASN A 212 1.01 14.41 5.15
N LEU A 213 1.39 14.55 3.88
CA LEU A 213 0.87 15.57 2.96
C LEU A 213 -0.44 15.15 2.28
N ASN A 214 -0.78 13.87 2.28
CA ASN A 214 -2.08 13.41 1.78
C ASN A 214 -3.19 13.89 2.71
N LYS A 215 -4.35 14.25 2.13
CA LYS A 215 -5.50 14.74 2.88
C LYS A 215 -5.98 13.70 3.90
N GLY A 216 -5.99 14.07 5.18
CA GLY A 216 -6.56 13.25 6.25
C GLY A 216 -8.08 13.25 6.20
N ILE A 217 -8.66 12.06 6.33
CA ILE A 217 -10.11 11.84 6.35
C ILE A 217 -10.59 11.59 7.77
N ALA A 218 -9.85 10.76 8.51
CA ALA A 218 -10.15 10.42 9.89
C ALA A 218 -8.86 10.30 10.71
N LEU A 219 -8.91 10.78 11.95
CA LEU A 219 -7.88 10.57 12.95
C LEU A 219 -8.40 9.61 14.00
N TYR A 220 -7.64 8.59 14.27
CA TYR A 220 -7.94 7.58 15.29
C TYR A 220 -7.13 7.86 16.54
N ALA A 221 -7.77 7.84 17.70
CA ALA A 221 -7.13 7.92 19.01
C ALA A 221 -7.83 6.97 19.96
N ARG A 222 -7.14 6.43 20.94
CA ARG A 222 -7.76 5.54 21.92
C ARG A 222 -7.99 6.24 23.25
N GLU A 223 -9.19 6.09 23.80
CA GLU A 223 -9.47 6.56 25.15
C GLU A 223 -8.79 5.69 26.21
N PHE A 224 -8.36 6.33 27.27
CA PHE A 224 -7.82 5.70 28.46
C PHE A 224 -8.37 6.40 29.70
N PRO A 225 -9.55 5.99 30.21
CA PRO A 225 -10.26 6.64 31.30
C PRO A 225 -9.37 6.87 32.54
N GLY A 226 -9.43 8.08 33.09
CA GLY A 226 -8.59 8.52 34.21
C GLY A 226 -7.16 8.90 33.82
N ARG A 227 -6.83 8.97 32.53
CA ARG A 227 -5.46 9.15 32.05
C ARG A 227 -5.26 10.10 30.87
N ASN A 228 -6.20 10.15 29.93
CA ASN A 228 -6.04 10.94 28.71
C ASN A 228 -7.28 11.73 28.27
N GLU A 229 -8.18 12.03 29.19
CA GLU A 229 -9.40 12.79 28.88
C GLU A 229 -9.09 14.17 28.29
N ALA A 230 -8.08 14.87 28.81
CA ALA A 230 -7.68 16.18 28.28
C ALA A 230 -7.17 16.08 26.84
N PHE A 231 -6.42 15.03 26.52
CA PHE A 231 -5.95 14.73 25.17
C PHE A 231 -7.12 14.46 24.22
N ILE A 232 -8.01 13.53 24.58
CA ILE A 232 -9.19 13.20 23.75
C ILE A 232 -10.10 14.42 23.59
N LYS A 233 -10.29 15.22 24.63
CA LYS A 233 -11.06 16.47 24.55
C LYS A 233 -10.43 17.44 23.56
N SER A 234 -9.12 17.68 23.63
CA SER A 234 -8.40 18.55 22.68
C SER A 234 -8.58 18.05 21.24
N LEU A 235 -8.43 16.74 20.99
CA LEU A 235 -8.65 16.18 19.67
C LEU A 235 -10.11 16.35 19.20
N SER A 236 -11.09 16.18 20.10
CA SER A 236 -12.51 16.34 19.76
C SER A 236 -12.88 17.76 19.33
N GLU A 237 -12.16 18.76 19.81
CA GLU A 237 -12.34 20.16 19.44
C GLU A 237 -11.55 20.53 18.18
N LEU A 238 -10.38 19.97 17.97
CA LEU A 238 -9.43 20.41 16.94
C LEU A 238 -9.51 19.60 15.63
N VAL A 239 -9.75 18.29 15.69
CA VAL A 239 -9.82 17.44 14.49
C VAL A 239 -10.94 17.85 13.53
N PRO A 240 -12.16 18.18 13.99
CA PRO A 240 -13.19 18.71 13.11
C PRO A 240 -12.81 20.06 12.46
N GLN A 241 -12.04 20.92 13.15
CA GLN A 241 -11.53 22.17 12.57
C GLN A 241 -10.54 21.92 11.42
N ALA A 242 -9.81 20.79 11.47
CA ALA A 242 -8.96 20.33 10.38
C ALA A 242 -9.74 19.64 9.25
N GLY A 243 -11.08 19.56 9.34
CA GLY A 243 -11.92 18.97 8.31
C GLY A 243 -11.83 17.45 8.22
N ALA A 244 -11.55 16.78 9.33
CA ALA A 244 -11.48 15.34 9.44
C ALA A 244 -12.38 14.81 10.57
N GLU A 245 -12.68 13.53 10.55
CA GLU A 245 -13.43 12.82 11.59
C GLU A 245 -12.48 12.40 12.72
N LEU A 246 -12.89 12.54 13.98
CA LEU A 246 -12.23 11.88 15.10
C LEU A 246 -12.92 10.55 15.39
N VAL A 247 -12.18 9.47 15.30
CA VAL A 247 -12.62 8.12 15.69
C VAL A 247 -11.96 7.76 17.01
N VAL A 248 -12.75 7.75 18.07
CA VAL A 248 -12.26 7.34 19.40
C VAL A 248 -12.45 5.84 19.58
N VAL A 249 -11.34 5.12 19.66
CA VAL A 249 -11.34 3.67 19.95
C VAL A 249 -11.62 3.49 21.44
N PRO A 250 -12.72 2.81 21.82
CA PRO A 250 -13.12 2.73 23.20
C PRO A 250 -12.13 1.95 24.07
N ALA A 251 -12.05 2.33 25.34
CA ALA A 251 -11.35 1.56 26.37
C ALA A 251 -12.09 0.24 26.66
N GLY A 252 -11.36 -0.76 27.15
CA GLY A 252 -11.95 -2.01 27.63
C GLY A 252 -11.85 -3.17 26.64
N GLU A 253 -12.59 -4.23 26.98
CA GLU A 253 -12.62 -5.48 26.20
C GLU A 253 -13.07 -5.25 24.75
N PRO A 254 -12.50 -5.98 23.77
CA PRO A 254 -11.55 -7.09 23.97
C PRO A 254 -10.09 -6.65 24.09
N TYR A 255 -9.80 -5.35 24.09
CA TYR A 255 -8.44 -4.83 24.04
C TYR A 255 -7.91 -4.47 25.44
N ASN A 256 -6.65 -4.81 25.72
CA ASN A 256 -6.00 -4.41 26.96
C ASN A 256 -6.04 -2.87 27.11
N PRO A 257 -6.59 -2.32 28.19
CA PRO A 257 -6.72 -0.88 28.37
C PRO A 257 -5.39 -0.11 28.42
N ARG A 258 -4.28 -0.79 28.73
CA ARG A 258 -2.94 -0.18 28.73
C ARG A 258 -2.28 -0.09 27.36
N CYS A 259 -2.89 -0.65 26.31
CA CYS A 259 -2.37 -0.60 24.95
C CYS A 259 -3.02 0.57 24.21
N ILE A 260 -2.37 1.73 24.20
CA ILE A 260 -2.93 3.01 23.72
C ILE A 260 -2.27 3.53 22.43
N TRP A 261 -1.22 2.89 21.98
CA TRP A 261 -0.39 3.32 20.87
C TRP A 261 -0.99 2.87 19.54
N LEU A 262 -1.79 3.75 18.90
CA LEU A 262 -2.46 3.37 17.64
C LEU A 262 -1.52 3.39 16.44
N GLN A 263 -0.55 4.30 16.40
CA GLN A 263 0.46 4.27 15.34
C GLN A 263 1.24 2.95 15.34
N ASP A 264 1.61 2.47 16.51
CA ASP A 264 2.32 1.20 16.63
C ASP A 264 1.51 -0.03 16.21
N THR A 265 0.18 0.11 16.20
CA THR A 265 -0.77 -1.00 16.07
C THR A 265 -1.07 -1.35 14.64
N LEU A 266 -1.10 -0.35 13.76
CA LEU A 266 -1.59 -0.50 12.38
C LEU A 266 -1.05 0.61 11.49
N GLU A 267 -1.01 0.35 10.18
CA GLU A 267 -0.70 1.35 9.17
C GLU A 267 -1.77 1.32 8.09
N ILE A 268 -2.29 2.49 7.72
CA ILE A 268 -3.40 2.58 6.75
C ILE A 268 -2.89 3.13 5.42
N GLY A 269 -3.02 2.30 4.39
CA GLY A 269 -2.81 2.66 3.00
C GLY A 269 -4.05 2.41 2.14
N TYR A 270 -3.85 2.20 0.85
CA TYR A 270 -4.91 1.87 -0.10
C TYR A 270 -4.40 1.01 -1.25
N SER A 271 -5.33 0.40 -1.96
CA SER A 271 -5.14 -0.20 -3.29
C SER A 271 -6.11 0.42 -4.27
N GLU A 272 -5.79 0.40 -5.58
CA GLU A 272 -6.63 1.01 -6.61
C GLU A 272 -6.58 0.19 -7.90
N MET A 273 -7.76 -0.11 -8.45
CA MET A 273 -7.95 -0.60 -9.81
C MET A 273 -8.85 0.36 -10.62
N PRO A 274 -8.99 0.24 -11.94
CA PRO A 274 -9.82 1.14 -12.73
C PRO A 274 -11.23 1.29 -12.18
N GLY A 275 -11.58 2.53 -11.83
CA GLY A 275 -12.90 2.89 -11.30
C GLY A 275 -13.13 2.63 -9.81
N GLN A 276 -12.18 2.05 -9.06
CA GLN A 276 -12.38 1.67 -7.68
C GLN A 276 -11.13 1.83 -6.81
N LYS A 277 -11.34 2.26 -5.56
CA LYS A 277 -10.31 2.36 -4.51
C LYS A 277 -10.79 1.67 -3.24
N MET A 278 -9.90 0.95 -2.61
CA MET A 278 -10.11 0.25 -1.36
C MET A 278 -9.08 0.74 -0.34
N ASN A 279 -9.50 1.20 0.85
CA ASN A 279 -8.55 1.40 1.95
C ASN A 279 -8.05 0.04 2.41
N VAL A 280 -6.82 -0.02 2.87
CA VAL A 280 -6.23 -1.27 3.38
C VAL A 280 -5.46 -0.99 4.65
N VAL A 281 -5.72 -1.77 5.69
CA VAL A 281 -4.97 -1.70 6.93
C VAL A 281 -3.96 -2.84 7.03
N LEU A 282 -2.71 -2.49 7.24
CA LEU A 282 -1.63 -3.40 7.58
C LEU A 282 -1.56 -3.52 9.11
N LYS A 283 -1.78 -4.74 9.62
CA LYS A 283 -1.74 -5.05 11.05
C LYS A 283 -0.31 -5.25 11.53
N ALA A 284 0.06 -4.63 12.65
CA ALA A 284 1.32 -4.90 13.32
C ALA A 284 1.33 -6.26 14.05
N ASN A 285 2.51 -6.86 14.17
CA ASN A 285 2.73 -8.14 14.85
C ASN A 285 3.40 -7.93 16.22
N ARG A 286 2.74 -7.21 17.13
CA ARG A 286 3.29 -6.90 18.46
C ARG A 286 2.95 -7.94 19.52
N GLY A 287 2.04 -8.86 19.21
CA GLY A 287 1.51 -9.83 20.18
C GLY A 287 0.62 -9.20 21.25
N ARG A 288 -0.03 -8.07 20.95
CA ARG A 288 -0.93 -7.33 21.85
C ARG A 288 -2.37 -7.39 21.36
N SER A 289 -3.33 -7.39 22.30
CA SER A 289 -4.76 -7.50 21.93
C SER A 289 -5.24 -6.35 21.03
N LEU A 290 -4.71 -5.12 21.20
CA LEU A 290 -5.07 -3.98 20.36
C LEU A 290 -4.69 -4.18 18.88
N ASP A 291 -3.72 -5.04 18.58
CA ASP A 291 -3.35 -5.35 17.18
C ASP A 291 -4.53 -5.93 16.40
N ASN A 292 -5.49 -6.54 17.10
CA ASN A 292 -6.70 -7.06 16.48
C ASN A 292 -7.69 -5.96 16.05
N TYR A 293 -7.56 -4.72 16.58
CA TYR A 293 -8.40 -3.61 16.15
C TYR A 293 -8.29 -3.34 14.64
N ALA A 294 -7.13 -3.57 14.04
CA ALA A 294 -6.95 -3.48 12.60
C ALA A 294 -7.98 -4.34 11.83
N LYS A 295 -8.31 -5.53 12.34
CA LYS A 295 -9.32 -6.42 11.77
C LYS A 295 -10.71 -6.15 12.36
N ASP A 296 -10.83 -6.17 13.67
CA ASP A 296 -12.14 -6.13 14.35
C ASP A 296 -12.83 -4.77 14.20
N GLY A 297 -12.04 -3.68 14.16
CA GLY A 297 -12.52 -2.31 14.07
C GLY A 297 -12.63 -1.78 12.63
N LEU A 298 -11.70 -2.16 11.75
CA LEU A 298 -11.57 -1.53 10.44
C LEU A 298 -12.00 -2.39 9.26
N LEU A 299 -11.81 -3.73 9.31
CA LEU A 299 -12.23 -4.61 8.23
C LEU A 299 -13.74 -4.47 7.96
N GLY A 300 -14.11 -4.17 6.72
CA GLY A 300 -15.49 -3.98 6.28
C GLY A 300 -15.52 -3.61 4.80
N PRO A 301 -16.68 -3.18 4.26
CA PRO A 301 -16.80 -2.79 2.86
C PRO A 301 -15.80 -1.71 2.46
N ASP A 302 -15.11 -1.89 1.34
CA ASP A 302 -14.06 -1.01 0.82
C ASP A 302 -12.92 -0.71 1.83
N PHE A 303 -12.76 -1.57 2.84
CA PHE A 303 -11.70 -1.47 3.83
C PHE A 303 -11.07 -2.84 4.12
N GLY A 304 -10.03 -3.14 3.36
CA GLY A 304 -9.28 -4.39 3.43
C GLY A 304 -8.36 -4.49 4.65
N TRP A 305 -7.98 -5.71 4.96
CA TRP A 305 -7.07 -6.05 6.05
C TRP A 305 -5.98 -7.01 5.58
N ILE A 306 -4.74 -6.74 6.00
CA ILE A 306 -3.61 -7.63 5.77
C ILE A 306 -2.75 -7.80 7.02
N GLN A 307 -2.17 -8.97 7.14
CA GLN A 307 -1.12 -9.28 8.09
C GLN A 307 0.05 -9.92 7.35
N VAL A 308 1.24 -9.37 7.52
CA VAL A 308 2.46 -9.87 6.87
C VAL A 308 3.48 -10.22 7.93
N GLY A 309 4.12 -11.37 7.78
CA GLY A 309 5.10 -11.88 8.72
C GLY A 309 4.48 -12.38 10.04
N THR A 310 5.35 -12.76 10.94
CA THR A 310 4.98 -13.31 12.24
C THR A 310 5.58 -12.52 13.37
N PHE A 311 4.98 -12.63 14.56
CA PHE A 311 5.52 -12.06 15.78
C PHE A 311 6.92 -12.63 16.09
N ARG A 312 7.92 -11.75 16.21
CA ARG A 312 9.33 -12.13 16.44
C ARG A 312 9.64 -12.20 17.94
N GLU A 313 9.07 -13.18 18.65
CA GLU A 313 9.21 -13.33 20.11
C GLU A 313 10.67 -13.33 20.57
N LYS A 314 11.54 -14.06 19.88
CA LYS A 314 12.97 -14.20 20.20
C LYS A 314 13.82 -12.96 19.89
N TYR A 315 13.23 -11.93 19.29
CA TYR A 315 13.96 -10.74 18.85
C TYR A 315 14.09 -9.65 19.93
N GLY A 316 13.72 -9.97 21.17
CA GLY A 316 13.79 -9.05 22.30
C GLY A 316 12.58 -8.13 22.38
N GLN A 317 11.51 -8.63 23.00
CA GLN A 317 10.26 -7.87 23.20
C GLN A 317 10.20 -7.12 24.54
N GLY A 318 11.26 -7.22 25.34
CA GLY A 318 11.41 -6.44 26.55
C GLY A 318 11.72 -4.96 26.26
N ARG A 319 11.70 -4.13 27.31
CA ARG A 319 11.97 -2.68 27.20
C ARG A 319 13.31 -2.43 26.49
N GLY A 320 13.26 -1.65 25.41
CA GLY A 320 14.43 -1.37 24.56
C GLY A 320 14.85 -2.52 23.63
N GLY A 321 14.05 -3.58 23.52
CA GLY A 321 14.34 -4.71 22.63
C GLY A 321 14.19 -4.38 21.15
N ASN A 322 14.90 -5.14 20.29
CA ASN A 322 14.85 -4.93 18.84
C ASN A 322 13.49 -5.35 18.22
N GLY A 323 12.66 -6.13 18.92
CA GLY A 323 11.32 -6.48 18.47
C GLY A 323 10.36 -5.29 18.38
N TRP A 324 10.68 -4.18 19.02
CA TRP A 324 9.90 -2.95 18.92
C TRP A 324 10.06 -2.25 17.58
N LEU A 325 11.13 -2.55 16.83
CA LEU A 325 11.30 -2.10 15.44
C LEU A 325 10.20 -2.61 14.47
N ASP A 326 9.38 -3.57 14.90
CA ASP A 326 8.23 -4.09 14.11
C ASP A 326 6.93 -3.31 14.36
N TRP A 327 6.95 -2.32 15.23
CA TRP A 327 5.79 -1.48 15.50
C TRP A 327 5.77 -0.31 14.51
N TYR A 328 4.59 0.16 14.08
CA TYR A 328 4.52 1.06 12.93
C TYR A 328 4.73 2.55 13.21
N GLY A 329 5.07 2.96 14.44
CA GLY A 329 5.82 4.20 14.65
C GLY A 329 7.19 4.17 13.96
N ASN A 330 7.65 2.96 13.62
CA ASN A 330 8.87 2.72 12.85
C ASN A 330 8.66 2.51 11.34
N LEU A 331 7.51 2.81 10.79
CA LEU A 331 7.21 2.67 9.36
C LEU A 331 6.52 3.93 8.84
N GLU A 332 7.18 4.62 7.92
CA GLU A 332 6.70 5.88 7.37
C GLU A 332 6.93 5.97 5.86
N VAL A 333 6.34 6.97 5.22
CA VAL A 333 6.56 7.26 3.81
C VAL A 333 6.83 8.74 3.57
N THR A 334 7.79 9.04 2.70
CA THR A 334 8.07 10.41 2.29
C THR A 334 6.92 10.98 1.46
N PRO A 335 6.78 12.29 1.37
CA PRO A 335 5.95 12.90 0.33
C PRO A 335 6.40 12.47 -1.08
N PRO A 336 5.57 12.71 -2.11
CA PRO A 336 5.97 12.55 -3.50
C PRO A 336 7.27 13.28 -3.82
N LEU A 337 8.14 12.59 -4.55
CA LEU A 337 9.44 13.07 -5.00
C LEU A 337 9.50 12.99 -6.54
N PRO A 338 10.36 13.76 -7.22
CA PRO A 338 10.46 13.69 -8.69
C PRO A 338 10.72 12.27 -9.23
N GLU A 339 11.55 11.47 -8.55
CA GLU A 339 11.84 10.09 -8.94
C GLU A 339 10.93 9.06 -8.28
N TYR A 340 10.17 9.46 -7.26
CA TYR A 340 9.27 8.61 -6.48
C TYR A 340 7.90 9.30 -6.32
N PRO A 341 7.06 9.30 -7.35
CA PRO A 341 5.81 10.09 -7.35
C PRO A 341 4.80 9.66 -6.27
N HIS A 342 4.97 8.47 -5.70
CA HIS A 342 4.14 7.99 -4.58
C HIS A 342 4.84 8.11 -3.22
N GLY A 343 5.97 8.82 -3.17
CA GLY A 343 6.85 8.81 -2.01
C GLY A 343 7.70 7.55 -1.92
N ARG A 344 8.53 7.50 -0.92
CA ARG A 344 9.49 6.42 -0.66
C ARG A 344 9.36 5.98 0.80
N ILE A 345 9.23 4.69 1.04
CA ILE A 345 9.15 4.14 2.39
C ILE A 345 10.45 4.39 3.14
N TYR A 346 10.36 4.75 4.42
CA TYR A 346 11.49 4.81 5.32
C TYR A 346 11.18 4.23 6.69
N TYR A 347 12.19 3.67 7.33
CA TYR A 347 12.07 3.04 8.65
C TYR A 347 13.39 3.05 9.41
N GLY A 348 13.28 2.92 10.73
CA GLY A 348 14.43 2.86 11.62
C GLY A 348 15.05 1.47 11.71
N TYR A 349 16.36 1.42 11.97
CA TYR A 349 17.11 0.22 12.27
C TYR A 349 18.11 0.45 13.39
N ASN A 350 18.63 -0.64 13.97
CA ASN A 350 19.66 -0.59 14.97
C ASN A 350 20.99 -1.12 14.39
N PRO A 351 21.94 -0.24 14.00
CA PRO A 351 23.23 -0.67 13.44
C PRO A 351 24.11 -1.42 14.44
N ASP A 352 23.92 -1.15 15.73
CA ASP A 352 24.68 -1.79 16.83
C ASP A 352 24.06 -3.11 17.30
N GLY A 353 22.91 -3.48 16.71
CA GLY A 353 22.18 -4.69 17.02
C GLY A 353 22.58 -5.90 16.16
N PRO A 354 21.90 -7.03 16.34
CA PRO A 354 22.02 -8.17 15.43
C PRO A 354 21.76 -7.76 13.97
N LYS A 355 22.31 -8.51 13.00
CA LYS A 355 22.23 -8.22 11.55
C LYS A 355 20.82 -7.83 11.03
N GLU A 356 19.77 -8.29 11.68
CA GLU A 356 18.38 -8.06 11.29
C GLU A 356 17.64 -7.12 12.25
N ALA A 357 18.37 -6.31 13.02
CA ALA A 357 17.78 -5.33 13.91
C ALA A 357 17.17 -4.14 13.14
N SER A 358 16.09 -4.41 12.43
CA SER A 358 15.29 -3.47 11.64
C SER A 358 13.82 -3.89 11.63
N LEU A 359 12.97 -3.12 10.95
CA LEU A 359 11.60 -3.55 10.62
C LEU A 359 11.61 -4.95 10.01
N ASN A 360 10.61 -5.77 10.33
CA ASN A 360 10.53 -7.17 9.92
C ASN A 360 10.81 -7.34 8.41
N PRO A 361 11.81 -8.15 8.02
CA PRO A 361 12.19 -8.34 6.63
C PRO A 361 11.09 -8.88 5.71
N GLU A 362 10.08 -9.58 6.28
CA GLU A 362 8.92 -10.03 5.50
C GLU A 362 8.02 -8.85 5.14
N ILE A 363 7.79 -7.92 6.10
CA ILE A 363 7.03 -6.68 5.86
C ILE A 363 7.76 -5.83 4.82
N VAL A 364 9.06 -5.56 5.03
CA VAL A 364 9.88 -4.80 4.07
C VAL A 364 9.83 -5.45 2.70
N GLY A 365 9.98 -6.78 2.63
CA GLY A 365 9.96 -7.52 1.37
C GLY A 365 8.64 -7.43 0.63
N MET A 366 7.52 -7.44 1.34
CA MET A 366 6.20 -7.23 0.74
C MET A 366 6.04 -5.79 0.25
N LEU A 367 6.40 -4.80 1.06
CA LEU A 367 6.30 -3.39 0.69
C LEU A 367 7.18 -3.05 -0.53
N GLU A 368 8.42 -3.55 -0.58
CA GLU A 368 9.30 -3.35 -1.73
C GLU A 368 8.82 -4.08 -2.99
N ALA A 369 8.22 -5.26 -2.85
CA ALA A 369 7.69 -6.03 -3.97
C ALA A 369 6.50 -5.35 -4.67
N GLN A 370 5.82 -4.39 -4.02
CA GLN A 370 4.81 -3.56 -4.69
C GLN A 370 5.42 -2.74 -5.84
N GLY A 371 6.72 -2.41 -5.77
CA GLY A 371 7.46 -1.69 -6.82
C GLY A 371 7.06 -0.22 -6.98
N ILE A 372 6.31 0.34 -6.04
CA ILE A 372 5.77 1.70 -6.13
C ILE A 372 6.57 2.68 -5.25
N GLN A 373 6.90 2.28 -4.02
CA GLN A 373 7.55 3.12 -3.00
C GLN A 373 8.93 2.57 -2.59
N ALA A 374 9.53 1.78 -3.45
CA ALA A 374 10.85 1.16 -3.27
C ALA A 374 11.96 1.92 -4.04
N PRO A 375 13.23 1.76 -3.65
CA PRO A 375 13.70 1.03 -2.47
C PRO A 375 13.47 1.81 -1.18
N ALA A 376 13.23 1.11 -0.07
CA ALA A 376 13.03 1.73 1.22
C ALA A 376 14.34 2.33 1.79
N LEU A 377 14.20 3.40 2.59
CA LEU A 377 15.31 4.04 3.31
C LEU A 377 15.42 3.50 4.73
N LYS A 378 16.66 3.35 5.21
CA LYS A 378 16.95 2.94 6.59
C LYS A 378 17.63 4.08 7.34
N LEU A 379 17.08 4.47 8.48
CA LEU A 379 17.64 5.50 9.34
C LEU A 379 18.09 4.88 10.66
N ASP A 380 19.22 5.34 11.19
CA ASP A 380 19.71 4.88 12.49
C ASP A 380 18.85 5.44 13.62
N THR A 381 18.09 4.54 14.23
CA THR A 381 17.27 4.80 15.42
C THR A 381 17.67 3.89 16.58
N GLY A 382 18.74 3.11 16.45
CA GLY A 382 19.19 2.11 17.41
C GLY A 382 19.54 2.67 18.78
N TRP A 383 19.88 3.95 18.86
CA TRP A 383 20.21 4.70 20.06
C TRP A 383 18.99 5.09 20.91
N LEU A 384 17.78 5.08 20.32
CA LEU A 384 16.53 5.34 21.04
C LEU A 384 16.07 4.12 21.85
N LEU A 385 15.31 4.35 22.91
CA LEU A 385 14.69 3.27 23.69
C LEU A 385 13.67 2.50 22.86
N ILE A 386 12.77 3.20 22.18
CA ILE A 386 11.69 2.62 21.37
C ILE A 386 12.21 2.25 19.98
N LYS A 387 13.18 3.01 19.44
CA LYS A 387 13.82 2.80 18.13
C LYS A 387 12.93 3.10 16.94
N HIS A 388 11.94 3.99 17.11
CA HIS A 388 11.04 4.34 16.03
C HIS A 388 11.53 5.57 15.26
N VAL A 389 11.24 5.59 13.97
CA VAL A 389 11.66 6.67 13.08
C VAL A 389 10.83 7.94 13.29
N ASP A 390 9.59 7.82 13.73
CA ASP A 390 8.68 8.93 14.06
C ASP A 390 9.13 9.74 15.28
N GLU A 391 10.07 9.20 16.07
CA GLU A 391 10.73 9.93 17.15
C GLU A 391 11.85 10.86 16.65
N VAL A 392 12.34 10.65 15.42
CA VAL A 392 13.52 11.36 14.89
C VAL A 392 13.17 12.36 13.80
N ILE A 393 12.28 11.98 12.87
CA ILE A 393 11.89 12.83 11.74
C ILE A 393 10.41 12.73 11.43
N SER A 394 9.88 13.83 10.83
CA SER A 394 8.56 13.87 10.21
C SER A 394 8.56 14.82 9.01
N PHE A 395 7.83 14.49 7.94
CA PHE A 395 7.67 15.36 6.79
C PHE A 395 6.43 16.25 6.94
N LEU A 396 6.55 17.52 6.58
CA LEU A 396 5.48 18.50 6.68
C LEU A 396 5.41 19.41 5.44
N PRO A 397 4.26 20.03 5.13
CA PRO A 397 4.11 20.89 3.97
C PRO A 397 4.91 22.19 4.15
N SER A 398 5.59 22.62 3.09
CA SER A 398 6.37 23.87 3.07
C SER A 398 5.54 25.09 2.64
N GLY A 399 4.50 24.87 1.82
CA GLY A 399 3.78 25.95 1.11
C GLY A 399 4.44 26.38 -0.19
N ASP A 400 5.63 25.89 -0.51
CA ASP A 400 6.34 26.15 -1.78
C ASP A 400 6.04 25.03 -2.77
N PRO A 401 5.43 25.33 -3.94
CA PRO A 401 5.14 24.30 -4.94
C PRO A 401 6.38 23.63 -5.56
N GLU A 402 7.53 24.33 -5.60
CA GLU A 402 8.78 23.78 -6.13
C GLU A 402 9.50 22.89 -5.11
N HIS A 403 9.28 23.18 -3.82
CA HIS A 403 9.81 22.43 -2.68
C HIS A 403 8.68 22.13 -1.71
N PRO A 404 7.73 21.23 -2.02
CA PRO A 404 6.43 21.15 -1.36
C PRO A 404 6.47 20.65 0.09
N TYR A 405 7.62 20.26 0.60
CA TYR A 405 7.79 19.74 1.96
C TYR A 405 9.06 20.23 2.63
N LYS A 406 9.05 20.18 3.96
CA LYS A 406 10.19 20.31 4.87
C LYS A 406 10.31 19.04 5.70
N VAL A 407 11.45 18.84 6.31
CA VAL A 407 11.71 17.74 7.25
C VAL A 407 11.87 18.30 8.65
N LEU A 408 10.96 17.94 9.52
CA LEU A 408 11.08 18.18 10.94
C LEU A 408 12.06 17.14 11.51
N VAL A 409 13.09 17.57 12.21
CA VAL A 409 14.13 16.66 12.74
C VAL A 409 14.53 17.07 14.14
N VAL A 410 14.76 16.10 15.03
CA VAL A 410 15.31 16.36 16.36
C VAL A 410 16.69 16.99 16.25
N ASP A 411 16.99 17.95 17.14
CA ASP A 411 18.28 18.60 17.20
C ASP A 411 18.65 18.90 18.65
N THR A 412 19.72 18.27 19.12
CA THR A 412 20.16 18.39 20.51
C THR A 412 21.06 19.62 20.70
N ASP A 413 21.80 20.05 19.69
CA ASP A 413 22.64 21.25 19.79
C ASP A 413 21.77 22.51 19.86
N VAL A 414 20.63 22.55 19.16
CA VAL A 414 19.65 23.65 19.27
C VAL A 414 19.12 23.75 20.72
N MET A 415 18.77 22.63 21.33
CA MET A 415 18.29 22.64 22.70
C MET A 415 19.38 23.09 23.70
N ILE A 416 20.60 22.62 23.54
CA ILE A 416 21.76 23.03 24.37
C ILE A 416 21.98 24.54 24.26
N ALA A 417 21.96 25.07 23.03
CA ALA A 417 22.10 26.51 22.79
C ALA A 417 20.98 27.34 23.44
N LEU A 418 19.74 26.84 23.45
CA LEU A 418 18.61 27.49 24.14
C LEU A 418 18.81 27.49 25.66
N LEU A 419 19.23 26.39 26.23
CA LEU A 419 19.53 26.30 27.69
C LEU A 419 20.62 27.29 28.11
N GLU A 420 21.73 27.37 27.35
CA GLU A 420 22.82 28.31 27.57
C GLU A 420 22.33 29.76 27.48
N LYS A 421 21.51 30.06 26.46
CA LYS A 421 20.91 31.37 26.27
C LYS A 421 20.04 31.76 27.45
N TRP A 422 19.14 30.91 27.92
CA TRP A 422 18.25 31.20 29.05
C TRP A 422 19.02 31.39 30.36
N VAL A 423 20.09 30.62 30.60
CA VAL A 423 20.97 30.84 31.74
C VAL A 423 21.64 32.22 31.67
N LYS A 424 22.19 32.57 30.47
CA LYS A 424 22.83 33.87 30.26
C LYS A 424 21.87 35.04 30.42
N ASP A 425 20.62 34.88 29.98
CA ASP A 425 19.58 35.90 30.10
C ASP A 425 18.98 36.01 31.51
N GLY A 426 19.48 35.26 32.48
CA GLY A 426 19.10 35.34 33.91
C GLY A 426 17.95 34.40 34.31
N HIS A 427 17.56 33.44 33.44
CA HIS A 427 16.44 32.54 33.69
C HIS A 427 16.86 31.16 34.19
N ALA A 428 18.04 31.04 34.79
CA ALA A 428 18.64 29.78 35.26
C ALA A 428 17.74 28.97 36.20
N GLU A 429 17.03 29.63 37.08
CA GLU A 429 16.20 28.98 38.11
C GLU A 429 14.71 28.86 37.70
N VAL A 430 14.36 29.19 36.46
CA VAL A 430 13.00 29.00 35.96
C VAL A 430 12.72 27.49 35.81
N PRO A 431 11.60 27.00 36.38
CA PRO A 431 11.23 25.61 36.26
C PRO A 431 10.94 25.21 34.78
N MET A 432 11.30 24.00 34.43
CA MET A 432 10.87 23.37 33.17
C MET A 432 10.65 21.87 33.38
N LEU A 433 9.84 21.27 32.53
CA LEU A 433 9.51 19.86 32.64
C LEU A 433 10.74 18.97 32.48
N ASP A 434 10.87 18.02 33.38
CA ASP A 434 11.79 16.89 33.28
C ASP A 434 11.01 15.60 33.54
N LEU A 435 11.22 14.60 32.73
CA LEU A 435 10.60 13.27 32.85
C LEU A 435 10.83 12.66 34.26
N TYR A 436 11.95 12.97 34.89
CA TYR A 436 12.40 12.35 36.15
C TYR A 436 12.30 13.26 37.38
N SER A 437 12.04 14.56 37.21
CA SER A 437 12.06 15.52 38.31
C SER A 437 11.06 16.67 38.15
N GLU A 438 10.12 16.76 39.06
CA GLU A 438 9.18 17.89 39.13
C GLU A 438 9.85 19.21 39.60
N LYS A 439 11.11 19.15 40.01
CA LYS A 439 11.89 20.32 40.52
C LYS A 439 12.99 20.74 39.55
N ALA A 440 12.95 20.23 38.31
CA ALA A 440 13.96 20.60 37.34
C ALA A 440 13.84 22.07 36.93
N THR A 441 14.98 22.70 36.73
CA THR A 441 15.09 24.07 36.24
C THR A 441 15.98 24.12 35.01
N VAL A 442 15.99 25.22 34.29
CA VAL A 442 16.90 25.44 33.15
C VAL A 442 18.34 25.13 33.56
N SER A 443 18.75 25.61 34.79
CA SER A 443 20.10 25.37 35.31
C SER A 443 20.40 23.90 35.58
N SER A 444 19.41 23.10 35.97
CA SER A 444 19.63 21.66 36.22
C SER A 444 19.97 20.90 34.94
N PHE A 445 19.44 21.30 33.80
CA PHE A 445 19.81 20.75 32.50
C PHE A 445 21.14 21.33 32.00
N ALA A 446 21.30 22.65 31.98
CA ALA A 446 22.48 23.34 31.46
C ALA A 446 23.79 22.97 32.18
N LYS A 447 23.72 22.65 33.48
CA LYS A 447 24.88 22.24 34.28
C LYS A 447 25.11 20.74 34.34
N ASN A 448 24.24 19.93 33.77
CA ASN A 448 24.40 18.48 33.72
C ASN A 448 25.37 18.10 32.59
N LYS A 449 26.67 18.06 32.92
CA LYS A 449 27.74 17.80 31.95
C LYS A 449 27.55 16.47 31.21
N ASP A 450 27.21 15.40 31.93
CA ASP A 450 27.02 14.07 31.32
C ASP A 450 25.88 14.09 30.31
N LEU A 451 24.78 14.80 30.61
CA LEU A 451 23.65 14.95 29.68
C LEU A 451 24.06 15.76 28.43
N ILE A 452 24.79 16.86 28.61
CA ILE A 452 25.23 17.72 27.50
C ILE A 452 26.21 16.96 26.59
N GLU A 453 27.24 16.31 27.15
CA GLU A 453 28.23 15.53 26.39
C GLU A 453 27.56 14.39 25.63
N LEU A 454 26.62 13.67 26.26
CA LEU A 454 25.81 12.63 25.59
C LEU A 454 25.08 13.19 24.39
N ASN A 455 24.34 14.29 24.54
CA ASN A 455 23.51 14.85 23.48
C ASN A 455 24.34 15.44 22.34
N GLN A 456 25.47 16.06 22.60
CA GLN A 456 26.43 16.48 21.58
C GLN A 456 27.01 15.29 20.79
N SER A 457 27.25 14.16 21.47
CA SER A 457 27.65 12.92 20.78
C SER A 457 26.53 12.36 19.91
N LEU A 458 25.29 12.30 20.42
CA LEU A 458 24.11 11.86 19.66
C LEU A 458 23.89 12.71 18.41
N GLN A 459 24.00 14.05 18.53
CA GLN A 459 23.88 14.94 17.37
C GLN A 459 24.89 14.57 16.29
N ARG A 460 26.17 14.51 16.64
CA ARG A 460 27.26 14.27 15.71
C ARG A 460 27.28 12.87 15.12
N GLU A 461 26.97 11.85 15.93
CA GLU A 461 27.23 10.45 15.58
C GLU A 461 26.00 9.70 15.09
N ARG A 462 24.78 10.20 15.39
CA ARG A 462 23.53 9.52 15.05
C ARG A 462 22.56 10.38 14.24
N ILE A 463 22.36 11.65 14.64
CA ILE A 463 21.35 12.52 14.02
C ILE A 463 21.87 13.10 12.69
N GLU A 464 23.06 13.73 12.70
CA GLU A 464 23.64 14.29 11.47
C GLU A 464 23.87 13.25 10.37
N PRO A 465 24.35 12.02 10.63
CA PRO A 465 24.43 10.98 9.60
C PRO A 465 23.09 10.63 8.96
N ASN A 466 21.99 10.63 9.70
CA ASN A 466 20.65 10.45 9.13
C ASN A 466 20.26 11.63 8.24
N ILE A 467 20.55 12.86 8.66
CA ILE A 467 20.31 14.08 7.85
C ILE A 467 21.10 14.00 6.54
N ASP A 468 22.38 13.64 6.61
CA ASP A 468 23.24 13.50 5.42
C ASP A 468 22.76 12.40 4.50
N LEU A 469 22.26 11.29 5.04
CA LEU A 469 21.62 10.24 4.24
C LEU A 469 20.38 10.77 3.51
N LEU A 470 19.51 11.51 4.20
CA LEU A 470 18.31 12.11 3.59
C LEU A 470 18.67 13.14 2.53
N LYS A 471 19.68 13.98 2.75
CA LYS A 471 20.20 14.91 1.72
C LYS A 471 20.64 14.17 0.47
N LYS A 472 21.41 13.11 0.65
CA LYS A 472 21.95 12.30 -0.45
C LYS A 472 20.85 11.55 -1.21
N GLU A 473 19.97 10.87 -0.50
CA GLU A 473 18.99 9.93 -1.07
C GLU A 473 17.72 10.61 -1.60
N LEU A 474 17.38 11.80 -1.08
CA LEU A 474 16.19 12.55 -1.45
C LEU A 474 16.49 13.90 -2.11
N GLY A 475 17.77 14.24 -2.29
CA GLY A 475 18.19 15.51 -2.91
C GLY A 475 17.91 16.73 -2.03
N LEU A 476 17.73 16.56 -0.71
CA LEU A 476 17.42 17.63 0.23
C LEU A 476 18.63 18.53 0.48
N LYS A 477 18.36 19.80 0.82
CA LYS A 477 19.35 20.79 1.21
C LYS A 477 19.20 21.11 2.70
N GLU A 478 20.20 21.77 3.30
CA GLU A 478 20.15 22.19 4.70
C GLU A 478 18.90 23.00 5.04
N GLY A 479 18.50 23.92 4.16
CA GLY A 479 17.30 24.74 4.35
C GLY A 479 15.97 23.98 4.28
N ASP A 480 15.97 22.67 3.95
CA ASP A 480 14.78 21.84 3.95
C ASP A 480 14.52 21.21 5.33
N PHE A 481 15.49 21.29 6.25
CA PHE A 481 15.37 20.76 7.59
C PHE A 481 14.94 21.84 8.58
N ILE A 482 13.96 21.50 9.42
CA ILE A 482 13.50 22.27 10.57
C ILE A 482 14.00 21.56 11.81
N ARG A 483 15.01 22.14 12.47
CA ARG A 483 15.72 21.56 13.60
C ARG A 483 14.98 21.85 14.89
N VAL A 484 14.42 20.80 15.53
CA VAL A 484 13.57 20.90 16.71
C VAL A 484 14.38 20.68 17.98
N PRO A 485 14.34 21.59 18.96
CA PRO A 485 15.07 21.44 20.21
C PRO A 485 14.66 20.15 20.94
N SER A 486 15.61 19.27 21.20
CA SER A 486 15.39 17.95 21.77
C SER A 486 16.53 17.56 22.72
N LEU A 487 16.24 16.76 23.74
CA LEU A 487 17.24 16.17 24.65
C LEU A 487 16.88 14.75 24.99
N PHE A 488 17.89 13.89 25.07
CA PHE A 488 17.71 12.47 25.35
C PHE A 488 18.60 12.03 26.51
N ASP A 489 18.11 11.09 27.31
CA ASP A 489 18.88 10.47 28.38
C ASP A 489 19.77 9.33 27.84
N LYS A 490 20.55 8.73 28.71
CA LYS A 490 21.43 7.59 28.38
C LYS A 490 20.71 6.32 27.94
N TYR A 491 19.40 6.26 28.09
CA TYR A 491 18.58 5.14 27.64
C TYR A 491 17.90 5.45 26.29
N GLY A 492 18.13 6.64 25.73
CA GLY A 492 17.49 7.09 24.49
C GLY A 492 16.02 7.49 24.68
N VAL A 493 15.66 7.94 25.88
CA VAL A 493 14.34 8.51 26.17
C VAL A 493 14.43 10.03 26.10
N SER A 494 13.47 10.68 25.44
CA SER A 494 13.39 12.13 25.45
C SER A 494 13.09 12.64 26.86
N VAL A 495 13.96 13.47 27.43
CA VAL A 495 13.79 14.01 28.79
C VAL A 495 12.85 15.21 28.84
N VAL A 496 12.68 15.90 27.74
CA VAL A 496 11.62 16.88 27.48
C VAL A 496 10.69 16.33 26.41
N PRO A 497 9.41 16.74 26.36
CA PRO A 497 8.49 16.21 25.36
C PRO A 497 9.02 16.33 23.93
N ASN A 498 8.98 15.24 23.17
CA ASN A 498 9.50 15.17 21.82
C ASN A 498 8.51 15.77 20.80
N MET A 499 8.75 17.02 20.43
CA MET A 499 7.86 17.77 19.55
C MET A 499 7.93 17.33 18.06
N VAL A 500 8.89 16.48 17.68
CA VAL A 500 8.94 15.87 16.34
C VAL A 500 7.89 14.77 16.21
N ASN A 501 7.61 14.02 17.28
CA ASN A 501 6.57 13.00 17.32
C ASN A 501 5.17 13.63 17.35
N SER A 502 4.81 14.31 16.27
CA SER A 502 3.61 15.14 16.09
C SER A 502 2.75 14.65 14.93
N THR A 503 1.43 14.89 15.00
CA THR A 503 0.48 14.44 13.98
C THR A 503 0.07 15.60 13.08
N ILE A 504 0.26 15.43 11.76
CA ILE A 504 -0.09 16.41 10.73
C ILE A 504 -1.42 16.03 10.08
N LEU A 505 -2.35 16.99 10.04
CA LEU A 505 -3.71 16.79 9.54
C LEU A 505 -4.24 18.06 8.86
N ASN A 506 -4.30 18.05 7.52
CA ASN A 506 -4.98 19.08 6.70
C ASN A 506 -4.62 20.53 7.06
N GLY A 507 -3.32 20.85 7.14
CA GLY A 507 -2.85 22.18 7.49
C GLY A 507 -2.81 22.48 8.99
N HIS A 508 -3.08 21.49 9.83
CA HIS A 508 -2.89 21.55 11.28
C HIS A 508 -1.77 20.59 11.70
N ILE A 509 -1.06 20.93 12.77
CA ILE A 509 -0.11 20.04 13.41
C ILE A 509 -0.40 19.98 14.92
N PHE A 510 -0.60 18.77 15.42
CA PHE A 510 -0.86 18.49 16.83
C PHE A 510 0.44 18.06 17.49
N ILE A 511 0.91 18.88 18.42
CA ILE A 511 2.22 18.77 19.08
C ILE A 511 1.97 18.59 20.58
N VAL A 512 2.76 17.77 21.22
CA VAL A 512 2.75 17.70 22.70
C VAL A 512 3.13 19.05 23.29
N ALA A 513 2.39 19.53 24.29
CA ALA A 513 2.77 20.72 25.03
C ALA A 513 4.12 20.47 25.74
N PRO A 514 5.18 21.22 25.40
CA PRO A 514 6.52 20.89 25.86
C PRO A 514 6.76 21.21 27.35
N ASN A 515 5.92 22.09 27.95
CA ASN A 515 6.09 22.57 29.30
C ASN A 515 7.52 23.07 29.56
N GLY A 516 8.01 23.91 28.66
CA GLY A 516 9.30 24.58 28.75
C GLY A 516 9.32 25.68 29.82
N PRO A 517 10.42 26.41 29.94
CA PRO A 517 10.50 27.47 30.95
C PRO A 517 9.51 28.61 30.61
N LEU A 518 8.70 28.97 31.61
CA LEU A 518 7.78 30.12 31.49
C LEU A 518 8.53 31.44 31.76
N ILE A 519 8.80 32.18 30.69
CA ILE A 519 9.42 33.49 30.72
C ILE A 519 8.40 34.52 30.22
N ASP A 520 8.13 35.56 31.01
CA ASP A 520 7.12 36.57 30.73
C ASP A 520 5.72 35.97 30.41
N GLY A 521 5.40 34.87 31.11
CA GLY A 521 4.12 34.17 30.97
C GLY A 521 3.96 33.33 29.69
N LYS A 522 5.05 33.12 28.95
CA LYS A 522 5.08 32.31 27.74
C LYS A 522 6.00 31.12 27.88
N ASP A 523 5.55 29.96 27.40
CA ASP A 523 6.40 28.79 27.27
C ASP A 523 7.41 29.01 26.14
N GLN A 524 8.68 28.97 26.47
CA GLN A 524 9.75 29.31 25.52
C GLN A 524 9.97 28.24 24.45
N LEU A 525 9.65 26.98 24.70
CA LEU A 525 9.73 25.93 23.71
C LEU A 525 8.55 26.03 22.72
N GLU A 526 7.34 26.35 23.21
CA GLU A 526 6.22 26.67 22.30
C GLU A 526 6.51 27.86 21.41
N GLU A 527 7.06 28.95 21.99
CA GLU A 527 7.43 30.14 21.22
C GLU A 527 8.49 29.83 20.16
N GLU A 528 9.45 28.96 20.47
CA GLU A 528 10.46 28.51 19.50
C GLU A 528 9.82 27.70 18.37
N MET A 529 8.93 26.75 18.70
CA MET A 529 8.20 26.01 17.66
C MET A 529 7.32 26.90 16.80
N ARG A 530 6.65 27.91 17.39
CA ARG A 530 5.86 28.89 16.60
C ARG A 530 6.72 29.67 15.62
N LYS A 531 7.97 30.02 16.01
CA LYS A 531 8.93 30.66 15.09
C LYS A 531 9.35 29.72 13.97
N LEU A 532 9.67 28.46 14.30
CA LEU A 532 10.07 27.45 13.32
C LEU A 532 8.97 27.19 12.28
N PHE A 533 7.71 27.27 12.69
CA PHE A 533 6.56 27.12 11.78
C PHE A 533 6.10 28.42 11.11
N SER A 534 6.74 29.55 11.43
CA SER A 534 6.39 30.81 10.80
C SER A 534 6.59 30.77 9.29
N GLY A 535 5.54 31.07 8.54
CA GLY A 535 5.55 31.03 7.05
C GLY A 535 5.20 29.66 6.46
N LEU A 536 5.02 28.62 7.28
CA LEU A 536 4.51 27.34 6.79
C LEU A 536 2.98 27.34 6.75
N PRO A 537 2.36 26.56 5.85
CA PRO A 537 0.90 26.42 5.77
C PRO A 537 0.37 25.48 6.86
N LEU A 538 0.84 25.67 8.09
CA LEU A 538 0.53 24.82 9.25
C LEU A 538 0.10 25.68 10.45
N LYS A 539 -0.98 25.27 11.08
CA LYS A 539 -1.45 25.83 12.35
C LYS A 539 -1.03 24.91 13.50
N PRO A 540 -0.05 25.32 14.35
CA PRO A 540 0.39 24.50 15.48
C PRO A 540 -0.62 24.54 16.63
N HIS A 541 -0.91 23.37 17.20
CA HIS A 541 -1.71 23.18 18.39
C HIS A 541 -0.90 22.38 19.40
N PHE A 542 -0.61 23.02 20.54
CA PHE A 542 0.05 22.35 21.65
C PHE A 542 -1.02 21.74 22.54
N ILE A 543 -1.00 20.41 22.69
CA ILE A 543 -2.03 19.66 23.41
C ILE A 543 -1.43 18.90 24.57
N ASP A 544 -2.21 18.76 25.65
CA ASP A 544 -1.78 18.01 26.82
C ASP A 544 -1.69 16.51 26.50
N ALA A 545 -0.48 16.07 26.15
CA ALA A 545 -0.10 14.68 25.97
C ALA A 545 0.95 14.22 27.02
N HIS A 546 1.06 14.95 28.14
CA HIS A 546 2.07 14.69 29.17
C HIS A 546 2.05 13.27 29.72
N GLN A 547 0.87 12.65 29.82
CA GLN A 547 0.77 11.26 30.26
C GLN A 547 1.39 10.29 29.25
N TYR A 548 1.28 10.57 27.95
CA TYR A 548 1.95 9.79 26.91
C TYR A 548 3.45 9.94 26.97
N HIS A 549 3.96 11.17 27.17
CA HIS A 549 5.38 11.42 27.40
C HIS A 549 5.95 10.57 28.54
N LYS A 550 5.25 10.51 29.68
CA LYS A 550 5.64 9.64 30.81
C LYS A 550 5.72 8.15 30.46
N TRP A 551 5.04 7.72 29.42
CA TRP A 551 5.04 6.33 28.94
C TRP A 551 5.98 6.09 27.76
N GLY A 552 6.72 7.11 27.31
CA GLY A 552 7.77 7.02 26.30
C GLY A 552 7.29 7.20 24.86
N GLY A 553 6.22 7.96 24.63
CA GLY A 553 5.74 8.35 23.30
C GLY A 553 4.95 9.65 23.37
N GLU A 554 4.52 10.17 22.22
CA GLU A 554 3.84 11.45 22.12
C GLU A 554 2.57 11.36 21.26
N VAL A 555 2.21 12.47 20.60
CA VAL A 555 0.95 12.61 19.87
C VAL A 555 0.89 11.67 18.66
N HIS A 556 1.98 11.55 17.87
CA HIS A 556 2.00 10.66 16.71
C HIS A 556 1.84 9.20 17.12
N CYS A 557 2.64 8.72 18.06
CA CYS A 557 2.52 7.37 18.61
C CYS A 557 1.10 7.03 19.11
N ALA A 558 0.38 8.04 19.66
CA ALA A 558 -0.97 7.87 20.24
C ALA A 558 -2.10 7.88 19.21
N THR A 559 -1.84 8.32 17.98
CA THR A 559 -2.85 8.51 16.92
C THR A 559 -2.51 7.71 15.69
N ASN A 560 -3.47 7.60 14.77
CA ASN A 560 -3.24 7.14 13.40
C ASN A 560 -4.18 7.90 12.46
N VAL A 561 -3.80 8.11 11.20
CA VAL A 561 -4.58 8.91 10.28
C VAL A 561 -4.91 8.12 9.01
N ARG A 562 -6.21 7.92 8.75
CA ARG A 562 -6.67 7.48 7.44
C ARG A 562 -6.65 8.67 6.48
N ARG A 563 -5.99 8.51 5.34
CA ARG A 563 -5.79 9.56 4.35
C ARG A 563 -6.45 9.20 3.01
N GLU A 564 -6.76 10.22 2.22
CA GLU A 564 -7.27 10.07 0.86
C GLU A 564 -6.14 9.61 -0.07
N GLY A 565 -6.36 8.54 -0.85
CA GLY A 565 -5.44 8.08 -1.88
C GLY A 565 -5.19 9.15 -2.95
N PHE A 566 -4.12 9.00 -3.71
CA PHE A 566 -3.76 9.95 -4.76
C PHE A 566 -4.92 10.15 -5.76
N ARG A 567 -5.10 11.39 -6.25
CA ARG A 567 -6.14 11.69 -7.26
C ARG A 567 -5.81 11.09 -8.62
N THR A 568 -4.53 11.15 -8.99
CA THR A 568 -4.03 10.48 -10.20
C THR A 568 -3.84 9.00 -9.87
N PRO A 569 -4.37 8.08 -10.68
CA PRO A 569 -4.17 6.65 -10.47
C PRO A 569 -2.69 6.28 -10.43
N TRP A 570 -2.32 5.33 -9.57
CA TRP A 570 -0.93 4.97 -9.35
C TRP A 570 -0.18 4.54 -10.62
N TRP A 571 -0.86 3.94 -11.58
CA TRP A 571 -0.26 3.53 -12.87
C TRP A 571 -0.03 4.70 -13.84
N ALA A 572 -0.61 5.88 -13.60
CA ALA A 572 -0.48 7.08 -14.42
C ALA A 572 0.48 8.12 -13.83
N MET A 573 0.93 7.94 -12.59
CA MET A 573 1.94 8.77 -11.95
C MET A 573 3.33 8.37 -12.47
N LYS A 574 4.07 9.35 -13.01
CA LYS A 574 5.42 9.16 -13.62
C LYS A 574 6.45 9.95 -12.84
#